data_060446db8f4b5527d66cc2efbb8a327c
#
_entry.id   060446db8f4b5527d66cc2efbb8a327c
#
_cell.length_a   1.000
_cell.length_b   1.000
_cell.length_c   1.000
_cell.angle_alpha   90.00
_cell.angle_beta   90.00
_cell.angle_gamma   90.00
#
_symmetry.space_group_name_H-M   'P 1'
#
loop_
_entity.id
_entity.type
_entity.pdbx_description
1 polymer ?
#
loop_
_entity_poly.entity_id
_entity_poly.type
_entity_poly.pdbx_seq_one_letter_code
_entity_poly.pdbx_strand_id
1 'polypeptide(L)'
;MIVPVILSGGSGTRLWPLSRKLHPKQFIELIGETTLFQEAVLRLPKSIGDPLVICNEDHRFLAAEQLRQINRSAANIILEPVGKNTAPAIAVAALKSIKDDGNVILLVLSADHLIQDVGKFHQAIKSAKKQA
;
A
#
# COMPACT_ATOMS: atom_id res chain seq x y z
N MET A 1 -10.25 11.17 -10.90
CA MET A 1 -10.40 10.25 -9.72
C MET A 1 -9.04 9.98 -9.09
N ILE A 2 -8.95 9.80 -7.75
CA ILE A 2 -7.69 9.38 -7.10
C ILE A 2 -7.75 7.87 -6.87
N VAL A 3 -6.72 7.16 -7.30
CA VAL A 3 -6.54 5.72 -7.06
C VAL A 3 -5.38 5.53 -6.09
N PRO A 4 -5.61 5.05 -4.86
CA PRO A 4 -4.53 4.78 -3.92
C PRO A 4 -3.81 3.49 -4.31
N VAL A 5 -2.49 3.52 -4.26
CA VAL A 5 -1.60 2.40 -4.56
C VAL A 5 -0.70 2.16 -3.35
N ILE A 6 -0.79 1.00 -2.73
CA ILE A 6 0.07 0.61 -1.60
C ILE A 6 1.18 -0.31 -2.13
N LEU A 7 2.42 0.18 -2.06
CA LEU A 7 3.60 -0.61 -2.38
C LEU A 7 4.03 -1.41 -1.15
N SER A 8 3.81 -2.69 -1.18
CA SER A 8 4.17 -3.64 -0.12
C SER A 8 5.18 -4.69 -0.63
N GLY A 9 6.06 -4.27 -1.53
CA GLY A 9 7.13 -5.11 -2.06
C GLY A 9 8.34 -5.18 -1.13
N GLY A 10 9.29 -6.03 -1.50
CA GLY A 10 10.54 -6.26 -0.77
C GLY A 10 10.43 -7.33 0.32
N SER A 11 11.56 -7.96 0.64
CA SER A 11 11.63 -9.02 1.66
C SER A 11 11.55 -8.49 3.09
N GLY A 12 11.87 -7.18 3.30
CA GLY A 12 11.79 -6.52 4.60
C GLY A 12 12.57 -7.22 5.72
N THR A 13 13.67 -7.93 5.40
CA THR A 13 14.42 -8.78 6.33
C THR A 13 15.41 -8.03 7.22
N ARG A 14 15.51 -6.72 7.09
CA ARG A 14 16.47 -5.88 7.85
C ARG A 14 16.27 -5.92 9.37
N LEU A 15 15.08 -6.28 9.83
CA LEU A 15 14.75 -6.42 11.26
C LEU A 15 14.84 -7.87 11.75
N TRP A 16 15.56 -8.74 11.04
CA TRP A 16 15.76 -10.11 11.51
C TRP A 16 16.29 -10.12 12.97
N PRO A 17 15.81 -10.97 13.88
CA PRO A 17 14.91 -12.11 13.66
C PRO A 17 13.41 -11.78 13.68
N LEU A 18 12.99 -10.53 13.91
CA LEU A 18 11.58 -10.13 13.92
C LEU A 18 10.97 -10.21 12.53
N SER A 19 11.70 -9.77 11.48
CA SER A 19 11.26 -9.89 10.09
C SER A 19 11.91 -11.08 9.41
N ARG A 20 11.15 -11.73 8.54
CA ARG A 20 11.58 -12.90 7.75
C ARG A 20 11.04 -12.78 6.34
N LYS A 21 11.59 -13.57 5.39
CA LYS A 21 11.16 -13.54 3.98
C LYS A 21 9.65 -13.75 3.80
N LEU A 22 9.04 -14.66 4.55
CA LEU A 22 7.59 -14.92 4.52
C LEU A 22 6.78 -14.03 5.48
N HIS A 23 7.45 -13.24 6.31
CA HIS A 23 6.83 -12.30 7.24
C HIS A 23 7.66 -11.01 7.31
N PRO A 24 7.65 -10.19 6.26
CA PRO A 24 8.48 -9.00 6.18
C PRO A 24 8.00 -7.88 7.11
N LYS A 25 8.85 -6.87 7.33
CA LYS A 25 8.68 -5.74 8.24
C LYS A 25 7.27 -5.11 8.19
N GLN A 26 6.76 -4.87 6.99
CA GLN A 26 5.46 -4.19 6.81
C GLN A 26 4.27 -4.98 7.36
N PHE A 27 4.39 -6.28 7.55
CA PHE A 27 3.35 -7.18 8.05
C PHE A 27 3.53 -7.57 9.52
N ILE A 28 4.46 -6.92 10.23
CA ILE A 28 4.72 -7.18 11.65
C ILE A 28 4.10 -6.04 12.48
N GLU A 29 3.51 -6.38 13.61
CA GLU A 29 3.03 -5.43 14.61
C GLU A 29 4.23 -4.85 15.38
N LEU A 30 4.78 -3.72 14.91
CA LEU A 30 5.91 -3.06 15.54
C LEU A 30 5.46 -1.96 16.51
N ILE A 31 4.28 -1.38 16.29
CA ILE A 31 3.74 -0.26 17.07
C ILE A 31 2.25 -0.48 17.25
N GLY A 32 1.83 -0.82 18.49
CA GLY A 32 0.42 -1.08 18.79
C GLY A 32 -0.09 -2.42 18.26
N GLU A 33 -1.38 -2.50 17.96
CA GLU A 33 -2.10 -3.72 17.56
C GLU A 33 -2.22 -3.89 16.04
N THR A 34 -1.68 -2.94 15.27
CA THR A 34 -1.73 -2.95 13.81
C THR A 34 -0.34 -3.00 13.20
N THR A 35 -0.26 -3.56 11.99
CA THR A 35 0.96 -3.60 11.20
C THR A 35 1.17 -2.29 10.43
N LEU A 36 2.38 -2.01 9.97
CA LEU A 36 2.65 -0.85 9.12
C LEU A 36 1.82 -0.88 7.83
N PHE A 37 1.60 -2.06 7.26
CA PHE A 37 0.73 -2.25 6.11
C PHE A 37 -0.72 -1.86 6.42
N GLN A 38 -1.27 -2.32 7.54
CA GLN A 38 -2.62 -1.95 7.99
C GLN A 38 -2.73 -0.45 8.24
N GLU A 39 -1.74 0.16 8.89
CA GLU A 39 -1.68 1.61 9.11
C GLU A 39 -1.65 2.41 7.80
N ALA A 40 -0.93 1.93 6.79
CA ALA A 40 -0.90 2.57 5.48
C ALA A 40 -2.30 2.62 4.83
N VAL A 41 -3.10 1.59 5.02
CA VAL A 41 -4.48 1.51 4.51
C VAL A 41 -5.44 2.35 5.36
N LEU A 42 -5.34 2.26 6.70
CA LEU A 42 -6.23 2.95 7.63
C LEU A 42 -6.12 4.48 7.53
N ARG A 43 -4.94 5.02 7.23
CA ARG A 43 -4.73 6.46 7.08
C ARG A 43 -5.29 7.06 5.77
N LEU A 44 -5.72 6.23 4.83
CA LEU A 44 -6.35 6.73 3.60
C LEU A 44 -7.65 7.47 3.94
N PRO A 45 -7.91 8.64 3.32
CA PRO A 45 -9.20 9.32 3.49
C PRO A 45 -10.36 8.42 3.07
N LYS A 46 -11.45 8.43 3.83
CA LYS A 46 -12.66 7.65 3.50
C LYS A 46 -13.30 8.01 2.15
N SER A 47 -12.98 9.19 1.63
CA SER A 47 -13.44 9.66 0.32
C SER A 47 -12.68 9.07 -0.86
N ILE A 48 -11.57 8.36 -0.60
CA ILE A 48 -10.78 7.66 -1.61
C ILE A 48 -11.17 6.19 -1.54
N GLY A 49 -11.35 5.57 -2.70
CA GLY A 49 -11.74 4.16 -2.80
C GLY A 49 -10.72 3.18 -2.23
N ASP A 50 -11.02 1.90 -2.36
CA ASP A 50 -10.13 0.83 -1.93
C ASP A 50 -8.80 0.85 -2.69
N PRO A 51 -7.68 0.56 -2.03
CA PRO A 51 -6.36 0.63 -2.66
C PRO A 51 -6.09 -0.51 -3.64
N LEU A 52 -5.27 -0.23 -4.66
CA LEU A 52 -4.50 -1.25 -5.32
C LEU A 52 -3.32 -1.63 -4.42
N VAL A 53 -3.16 -2.89 -4.11
CA VAL A 53 -2.02 -3.41 -3.32
C VAL A 53 -1.06 -4.10 -4.26
N ILE A 54 0.22 -3.74 -4.19
CA ILE A 54 1.29 -4.43 -4.94
C ILE A 54 2.19 -5.11 -3.93
N CYS A 55 2.28 -6.42 -3.99
CA CYS A 55 3.12 -7.21 -3.09
C CYS A 55 3.78 -8.38 -3.81
N ASN A 56 4.78 -8.99 -3.17
CA ASN A 56 5.33 -10.25 -3.65
C ASN A 56 4.25 -11.34 -3.62
N GLU A 57 4.28 -12.26 -4.58
CA GLU A 57 3.31 -13.37 -4.66
C GLU A 57 3.28 -14.23 -3.40
N ASP A 58 4.43 -14.38 -2.71
CA ASP A 58 4.53 -15.11 -1.43
C ASP A 58 3.74 -14.45 -0.29
N HIS A 59 3.41 -13.15 -0.41
CA HIS A 59 2.71 -12.38 0.62
C HIS A 59 1.22 -12.15 0.31
N ARG A 60 0.70 -12.71 -0.76
CA ARG A 60 -0.70 -12.52 -1.21
C ARG A 60 -1.71 -12.77 -0.11
N PHE A 61 -1.65 -13.94 0.51
CA PHE A 61 -2.62 -14.34 1.53
C PHE A 61 -2.45 -13.55 2.83
N LEU A 62 -1.22 -13.22 3.19
CA LEU A 62 -0.92 -12.38 4.34
C LEU A 62 -1.50 -10.97 4.18
N ALA A 63 -1.33 -10.34 3.02
CA ALA A 63 -1.91 -9.03 2.73
C ALA A 63 -3.44 -9.07 2.76
N ALA A 64 -4.06 -10.08 2.14
CA ALA A 64 -5.51 -10.24 2.13
C ALA A 64 -6.08 -10.43 3.54
N GLU A 65 -5.44 -11.27 4.37
CA GLU A 65 -5.85 -11.51 5.75
C GLU A 65 -5.72 -10.25 6.62
N GLN A 66 -4.64 -9.49 6.48
CA GLN A 66 -4.46 -8.26 7.25
C GLN A 66 -5.46 -7.17 6.86
N LEU A 67 -5.88 -7.09 5.60
CA LEU A 67 -6.98 -6.22 5.20
C LEU A 67 -8.30 -6.66 5.84
N ARG A 68 -8.59 -7.95 5.83
CA ARG A 68 -9.78 -8.51 6.48
C ARG A 68 -9.85 -8.17 7.97
N GLN A 69 -8.73 -8.26 8.69
CA GLN A 69 -8.64 -7.96 10.13
C GLN A 69 -9.05 -6.51 10.45
N ILE A 70 -8.83 -5.56 9.56
CA ILE A 70 -9.21 -4.16 9.73
C ILE A 70 -10.51 -3.78 9.00
N ASN A 71 -11.29 -4.77 8.56
CA ASN A 71 -12.53 -4.59 7.80
C ASN A 71 -12.34 -3.68 6.56
N ARG A 72 -11.26 -3.87 5.83
CA ARG A 72 -10.94 -3.18 4.58
C ARG A 72 -10.74 -4.18 3.46
N SER A 73 -10.89 -3.70 2.24
CA SER A 73 -10.65 -4.46 1.01
C SER A 73 -9.55 -3.81 0.19
N ALA A 74 -9.01 -4.55 -0.76
CA ALA A 74 -8.26 -3.99 -1.87
C ALA A 74 -9.14 -4.01 -3.14
N ALA A 75 -9.07 -2.95 -3.95
CA ALA A 75 -9.66 -2.95 -5.28
C ALA A 75 -9.01 -4.04 -6.16
N ASN A 76 -7.74 -4.28 -5.95
CA ASN A 76 -7.00 -5.41 -6.53
C ASN A 76 -5.70 -5.66 -5.76
N ILE A 77 -5.21 -6.90 -5.79
CA ILE A 77 -3.88 -7.27 -5.31
C ILE A 77 -3.05 -7.72 -6.52
N ILE A 78 -2.05 -6.92 -6.86
CA ILE A 78 -1.13 -7.17 -7.97
C ILE A 78 0.10 -7.88 -7.40
N LEU A 79 0.45 -9.01 -7.98
CA LEU A 79 1.53 -9.86 -7.49
C LEU A 79 2.80 -9.68 -8.31
N GLU A 80 3.91 -9.46 -7.62
CA GLU A 80 5.25 -9.44 -8.20
C GLU A 80 5.93 -10.77 -7.93
N PRO A 81 6.30 -11.56 -8.96
CA PRO A 81 7.05 -12.80 -8.77
C PRO A 81 8.47 -12.53 -8.26
N VAL A 82 9.06 -11.42 -8.67
CA VAL A 82 10.39 -10.93 -8.23
C VAL A 82 10.31 -9.42 -8.03
N GLY A 83 10.74 -8.93 -6.87
CA GLY A 83 10.81 -7.50 -6.58
C GLY A 83 11.82 -6.80 -7.49
N LYS A 84 11.37 -5.86 -8.32
CA LYS A 84 12.19 -5.08 -9.27
C LYS A 84 12.13 -3.57 -9.01
N ASN A 85 12.16 -3.17 -7.74
CA ASN A 85 12.02 -1.76 -7.33
C ASN A 85 10.62 -1.16 -7.60
N THR A 86 10.50 0.15 -7.38
CA THR A 86 9.22 0.87 -7.38
C THR A 86 8.71 1.22 -8.77
N ALA A 87 9.59 1.54 -9.73
CA ALA A 87 9.16 2.03 -11.04
C ALA A 87 8.32 1.02 -11.84
N PRO A 88 8.68 -0.26 -11.95
CA PRO A 88 7.83 -1.26 -12.62
C PRO A 88 6.49 -1.46 -11.91
N ALA A 89 6.48 -1.45 -10.57
CA ALA A 89 5.25 -1.58 -9.78
C ALA A 89 4.27 -0.42 -10.07
N ILE A 90 4.76 0.82 -10.06
CA ILE A 90 3.97 2.01 -10.38
C ILE A 90 3.46 1.95 -11.83
N ALA A 91 4.29 1.52 -12.78
CA ALA A 91 3.89 1.39 -14.18
C ALA A 91 2.72 0.40 -14.35
N VAL A 92 2.77 -0.75 -13.68
CA VAL A 92 1.68 -1.74 -13.70
C VAL A 92 0.40 -1.17 -13.08
N ALA A 93 0.51 -0.46 -11.96
CA ALA A 93 -0.63 0.21 -11.34
C ALA A 93 -1.25 1.26 -12.28
N ALA A 94 -0.42 2.05 -12.96
CA ALA A 94 -0.86 3.04 -13.92
C ALA A 94 -1.60 2.40 -15.10
N LEU A 95 -1.01 1.38 -15.73
CA LEU A 95 -1.62 0.67 -16.84
C LEU A 95 -2.97 0.02 -16.47
N LYS A 96 -3.09 -0.51 -15.25
CA LYS A 96 -4.35 -1.07 -14.78
C LYS A 96 -5.40 0.03 -14.56
N SER A 97 -5.02 1.13 -13.95
CA SER A 97 -5.94 2.24 -13.65
C SER A 97 -6.45 2.96 -14.91
N ILE A 98 -5.62 3.11 -15.94
CA ILE A 98 -6.00 3.75 -17.22
C ILE A 98 -7.08 2.93 -17.97
N LYS A 99 -7.10 1.62 -17.79
CA LYS A 99 -8.14 0.77 -18.42
C LYS A 99 -9.54 1.05 -17.88
N ASP A 100 -9.62 1.44 -16.61
CA ASP A 100 -10.91 1.67 -15.95
C ASP A 100 -11.37 3.13 -16.11
N ASP A 101 -10.44 4.09 -16.09
CA ASP A 101 -10.69 5.53 -16.30
C ASP A 101 -9.41 6.19 -16.83
N GLY A 102 -9.48 6.82 -17.99
CA GLY A 102 -8.32 7.46 -18.63
C GLY A 102 -7.79 8.71 -17.92
N ASN A 103 -8.49 9.23 -16.90
CA ASN A 103 -8.11 10.45 -16.18
C ASN A 103 -8.01 10.18 -14.67
N VAL A 104 -6.99 9.44 -14.27
CA VAL A 104 -6.73 9.08 -12.87
C VAL A 104 -5.44 9.71 -12.34
N ILE A 105 -5.45 10.04 -11.06
CA ILE A 105 -4.26 10.43 -10.28
C ILE A 105 -3.91 9.26 -9.38
N LEU A 106 -2.69 8.75 -9.48
CA LEU A 106 -2.21 7.71 -8.58
C LEU A 106 -1.66 8.33 -7.30
N LEU A 107 -2.20 7.91 -6.15
CA LEU A 107 -1.64 8.21 -4.83
C LEU A 107 -0.78 7.01 -4.39
N VAL A 108 0.51 7.09 -4.65
CA VAL A 108 1.45 5.99 -4.36
C VAL A 108 2.01 6.14 -2.96
N LEU A 109 1.84 5.11 -2.14
CA LEU A 109 2.26 5.05 -0.74
C LEU A 109 3.09 3.79 -0.48
N SER A 110 4.14 3.93 0.35
CA SER A 110 4.88 2.78 0.87
C SER A 110 4.18 2.19 2.09
N ALA A 111 4.15 0.87 2.17
CA ALA A 111 3.53 0.14 3.29
C ALA A 111 4.41 0.10 4.56
N ASP A 112 5.67 0.54 4.48
CA ASP A 112 6.62 0.45 5.59
C ASP A 112 6.93 1.79 6.27
N HIS A 113 6.19 2.85 5.93
CA HIS A 113 6.34 4.16 6.53
C HIS A 113 5.27 4.43 7.58
N LEU A 114 5.71 4.86 8.77
CA LEU A 114 4.82 5.37 9.80
C LEU A 114 4.58 6.87 9.59
N ILE A 115 3.32 7.27 9.51
CA ILE A 115 2.90 8.67 9.46
C ILE A 115 2.03 8.94 10.68
N GLN A 116 2.53 9.77 11.60
CA GLN A 116 1.84 10.05 12.87
C GLN A 116 0.71 11.08 12.71
N ASP A 117 0.93 12.13 11.91
CA ASP A 117 -0.05 13.20 11.71
C ASP A 117 -0.92 12.93 10.48
N VAL A 118 -1.99 12.16 10.67
CA VAL A 118 -2.94 11.81 9.60
C VAL A 118 -3.66 13.05 9.05
N GLY A 119 -3.91 14.06 9.89
CA GLY A 119 -4.54 15.31 9.47
C GLY A 119 -3.69 16.07 8.45
N LYS A 120 -2.41 16.26 8.73
CA LYS A 120 -1.46 16.86 7.79
C LYS A 120 -1.28 16.02 6.52
N PHE A 121 -1.27 14.70 6.65
CA PHE A 121 -1.22 13.80 5.51
C PHE A 121 -2.43 14.01 4.57
N HIS A 122 -3.66 14.11 5.12
CA HIS A 122 -4.85 14.41 4.31
C HIS A 122 -4.80 15.78 3.65
N GLN A 123 -4.26 16.80 4.34
CA GLN A 123 -4.07 18.13 3.76
C GLN A 123 -3.07 18.10 2.60
N ALA A 124 -1.96 17.36 2.74
CA ALA A 124 -0.97 17.19 1.68
C ALA A 124 -1.57 16.53 0.44
N ILE A 125 -2.41 15.50 0.60
CA ILE A 125 -3.14 14.86 -0.51
C ILE A 125 -4.03 15.88 -1.24
N LYS A 126 -4.79 16.69 -0.49
CA LYS A 126 -5.66 17.73 -1.09
C LYS A 126 -4.86 18.77 -1.87
N SER A 127 -3.71 19.17 -1.36
CA SER A 127 -2.83 20.15 -2.03
C SER A 127 -2.21 19.55 -3.29
N ALA A 128 -1.69 18.32 -3.22
CA ALA A 128 -1.10 17.63 -4.36
C ALA A 128 -2.13 17.40 -5.49
N LYS A 129 -3.37 17.02 -5.14
CA LYS A 129 -4.46 16.85 -6.12
C LYS A 129 -4.74 18.10 -6.95
N LYS A 130 -4.54 19.29 -6.39
CA LYS A 130 -4.78 20.54 -7.11
C LYS A 130 -3.69 20.86 -8.13
N GLN A 131 -2.52 20.25 -7.99
CA GLN A 131 -1.33 20.49 -8.82
C GLN A 131 -1.11 19.39 -9.88
N ALA A 132 -1.75 18.26 -9.71
CA ALA A 132 -1.72 17.13 -10.64
C ALA A 132 -2.84 17.26 -11.71
#